data_c8194afac1f21ac3a8b6a14f778e0e60
#
_entry.id   c8194afac1f21ac3a8b6a14f778e0e60
#
_cell.length_a   1.000
_cell.length_b   1.000
_cell.length_c   1.000
_cell.angle_alpha   90.00
_cell.angle_beta   90.00
_cell.angle_gamma   90.00
#
_symmetry.space_group_name_H-M   'P 1'
#
loop_
_entity.id
_entity.type
_entity.pdbx_description
1 polymer ?
#
loop_
_entity_poly.entity_id
_entity_poly.type
_entity_poly.pdbx_seq_one_letter_code
_entity_poly.pdbx_strand_id
1 'polypeptide(L)'
;MADNRIKVGLVGFGTVGTGVAKLLLDDADAIEARTGLRIELATVVDVDTTSPRAVELPDGILTDDLNKLLNDETIQIGVELVGGTTVAKDIQLKMLAAGKDVVTANKALLAEHGGELYAAARAAGRCIAFEASCAGGIPIISAIRTGLAANRIEAIYGILNGTCNYILSSMSTEGEDFPKALAHAQAKGYAEADPTLDINGADSAHKLAILATLGFGYEIRLDDILVEGIEKISIDDVRYGREMGYVLKLLAIGQKDAAGRVSLRVHPSFISPDSTLGRVSGPFNAVSIFAHAVGQTMYYGRGAGMMPTASAVVADIIEVAMGNSSRLFKGLQIRPREKTISFISSIDNLVSRFYIRLMAKDEPGVLACHSRILGDHDISISGVLQHEGSGPGNTVPVVITTHPTKQKDMSAALAALANLDSVGAEPVCIRIIEIPEDKVDD
;
A
#
# COMPACT_ATOMS: atom_id res chain seq x y z
N MET A 1 44.92 -2.64 4.28
CA MET A 1 43.63 -2.18 3.78
C MET A 1 42.60 -2.97 4.54
N ALA A 2 41.64 -2.32 5.19
CA ALA A 2 40.52 -3.05 5.80
C ALA A 2 39.83 -3.88 4.70
N ASP A 3 39.45 -5.10 5.02
CA ASP A 3 38.67 -5.94 4.09
C ASP A 3 37.31 -5.29 3.90
N ASN A 4 37.11 -4.63 2.75
CA ASN A 4 35.88 -3.94 2.39
C ASN A 4 34.80 -4.91 1.85
N ARG A 5 34.96 -6.20 2.12
CA ARG A 5 34.02 -7.24 1.69
C ARG A 5 32.90 -7.40 2.73
N ILE A 6 31.68 -7.36 2.24
CA ILE A 6 30.46 -7.61 3.02
C ILE A 6 29.79 -8.86 2.47
N LYS A 7 29.67 -9.88 3.31
CA LYS A 7 29.00 -11.13 2.93
C LYS A 7 27.52 -11.10 3.28
N VAL A 8 26.71 -11.52 2.33
CA VAL A 8 25.25 -11.56 2.40
C VAL A 8 24.76 -12.98 2.28
N GLY A 9 23.83 -13.37 3.15
CA GLY A 9 23.06 -14.59 3.04
C GLY A 9 21.63 -14.29 2.61
N LEU A 10 21.13 -14.95 1.59
CA LEU A 10 19.80 -14.78 1.03
C LEU A 10 18.92 -15.99 1.39
N VAL A 11 17.72 -15.74 1.94
CA VAL A 11 16.70 -16.77 2.20
C VAL A 11 15.45 -16.47 1.39
N GLY A 12 15.06 -17.40 0.52
CA GLY A 12 14.04 -17.27 -0.50
C GLY A 12 14.64 -16.91 -1.86
N PHE A 13 14.65 -17.88 -2.77
CA PHE A 13 15.21 -17.76 -4.12
C PHE A 13 14.10 -17.82 -5.19
N GLY A 14 12.93 -17.23 -4.86
CA GLY A 14 11.84 -17.00 -5.79
C GLY A 14 12.11 -15.82 -6.72
N THR A 15 11.05 -15.18 -7.23
CA THR A 15 11.14 -14.08 -8.21
C THR A 15 12.03 -12.93 -7.72
N VAL A 16 11.81 -12.42 -6.51
CA VAL A 16 12.60 -11.29 -5.98
C VAL A 16 14.01 -11.70 -5.62
N GLY A 17 14.18 -12.88 -4.98
CA GLY A 17 15.50 -13.39 -4.62
C GLY A 17 16.40 -13.63 -5.85
N THR A 18 15.83 -14.13 -6.94
CA THR A 18 16.53 -14.26 -8.23
C THR A 18 16.99 -12.90 -8.75
N GLY A 19 16.14 -11.87 -8.65
CA GLY A 19 16.50 -10.50 -9.03
C GLY A 19 17.62 -9.90 -8.16
N VAL A 20 17.59 -10.17 -6.84
CA VAL A 20 18.64 -9.74 -5.90
C VAL A 20 19.97 -10.41 -6.24
N ALA A 21 19.96 -11.75 -6.41
CA ALA A 21 21.17 -12.49 -6.81
C ALA A 21 21.72 -11.96 -8.13
N LYS A 22 20.86 -11.72 -9.12
CA LYS A 22 21.26 -11.16 -10.41
C LYS A 22 21.95 -9.80 -10.26
N LEU A 23 21.39 -8.86 -9.52
CA LEU A 23 22.00 -7.55 -9.29
C LEU A 23 23.35 -7.65 -8.56
N LEU A 24 23.43 -8.49 -7.52
CA LEU A 24 24.67 -8.66 -6.75
C LEU A 24 25.79 -9.31 -7.56
N LEU A 25 25.47 -10.17 -8.52
CA LEU A 25 26.45 -10.86 -9.36
C LEU A 25 26.81 -10.05 -10.61
N ASP A 26 25.80 -9.59 -11.36
CA ASP A 26 26.03 -8.91 -12.64
C ASP A 26 26.58 -7.48 -12.46
N ASP A 27 26.15 -6.75 -11.42
CA ASP A 27 26.47 -5.35 -11.19
C ASP A 27 27.49 -5.14 -10.04
N ALA A 28 28.15 -6.21 -9.57
CA ALA A 28 29.07 -6.19 -8.42
C ALA A 28 30.14 -5.09 -8.55
N ASP A 29 30.79 -4.94 -9.70
CA ASP A 29 31.84 -3.97 -9.94
C ASP A 29 31.29 -2.52 -9.97
N ALA A 30 30.08 -2.33 -10.50
CA ALA A 30 29.41 -1.03 -10.51
C ALA A 30 29.00 -0.60 -9.08
N ILE A 31 28.52 -1.54 -8.28
CA ILE A 31 28.18 -1.34 -6.85
C ILE A 31 29.46 -0.96 -6.08
N GLU A 32 30.55 -1.71 -6.26
CA GLU A 32 31.81 -1.45 -5.60
C GLU A 32 32.40 -0.08 -5.99
N ALA A 33 32.39 0.25 -7.28
CA ALA A 33 32.88 1.55 -7.77
C ALA A 33 32.11 2.73 -7.18
N ARG A 34 30.80 2.55 -6.93
CA ARG A 34 29.93 3.58 -6.39
C ARG A 34 29.98 3.71 -4.87
N THR A 35 30.18 2.61 -4.15
CA THR A 35 30.06 2.53 -2.69
C THR A 35 31.38 2.35 -1.96
N GLY A 36 32.41 1.88 -2.66
CA GLY A 36 33.68 1.43 -2.09
C GLY A 36 33.60 0.08 -1.36
N LEU A 37 32.46 -0.64 -1.46
CA LEU A 37 32.21 -1.91 -0.78
C LEU A 37 32.01 -3.03 -1.79
N ARG A 38 32.70 -4.15 -1.60
CA ARG A 38 32.46 -5.39 -2.33
C ARG A 38 31.40 -6.21 -1.60
N ILE A 39 30.20 -6.29 -2.17
CA ILE A 39 29.12 -7.09 -1.62
C ILE A 39 29.17 -8.47 -2.28
N GLU A 40 29.29 -9.51 -1.44
CA GLU A 40 29.44 -10.91 -1.86
C GLU A 40 28.22 -11.73 -1.43
N LEU A 41 27.55 -12.38 -2.38
CA LEU A 41 26.50 -13.34 -2.10
C LEU A 41 27.13 -14.67 -1.68
N ALA A 42 27.15 -14.93 -0.36
CA ALA A 42 27.89 -16.06 0.21
C ALA A 42 27.05 -17.34 0.30
N THR A 43 25.76 -17.21 0.60
CA THR A 43 24.86 -18.35 0.78
C THR A 43 23.46 -17.98 0.29
N VAL A 44 22.80 -18.90 -0.43
CA VAL A 44 21.40 -18.79 -0.85
C VAL A 44 20.66 -19.98 -0.28
N VAL A 45 19.62 -19.72 0.49
CA VAL A 45 18.79 -20.75 1.13
C VAL A 45 17.41 -20.77 0.49
N ASP A 46 17.03 -21.92 -0.07
CA ASP A 46 15.68 -22.14 -0.60
C ASP A 46 15.32 -23.63 -0.45
N VAL A 47 14.04 -23.92 -0.26
CA VAL A 47 13.54 -25.31 -0.22
C VAL A 47 13.62 -25.99 -1.59
N ASP A 48 13.56 -25.21 -2.66
CA ASP A 48 13.71 -25.67 -4.05
C ASP A 48 15.11 -25.32 -4.56
N THR A 49 16.01 -26.29 -4.44
CA THR A 49 17.41 -26.20 -4.90
C THR A 49 17.63 -26.70 -6.32
N THR A 50 16.58 -27.12 -7.03
CA THR A 50 16.70 -27.86 -8.30
C THR A 50 16.09 -27.13 -9.50
N SER A 51 15.03 -26.35 -9.30
CA SER A 51 14.37 -25.63 -10.40
C SER A 51 15.29 -24.55 -11.00
N PRO A 52 15.35 -24.44 -12.33
CA PRO A 52 16.17 -23.43 -12.99
C PRO A 52 15.69 -22.02 -12.65
N ARG A 53 16.61 -21.09 -12.49
CA ARG A 53 16.36 -19.67 -12.24
C ARG A 53 16.97 -18.83 -13.37
N ALA A 54 16.54 -17.59 -13.47
CA ALA A 54 17.03 -16.63 -14.47
C ALA A 54 18.44 -16.07 -14.13
N VAL A 55 19.17 -16.70 -13.21
CA VAL A 55 20.54 -16.36 -12.84
C VAL A 55 21.28 -17.64 -12.44
N GLU A 56 22.53 -17.78 -12.87
CA GLU A 56 23.42 -18.84 -12.44
C GLU A 56 24.15 -18.43 -11.17
N LEU A 57 24.07 -19.26 -10.15
CA LEU A 57 24.78 -19.05 -8.90
C LEU A 57 26.18 -19.69 -8.95
N PRO A 58 27.17 -19.11 -8.24
CA PRO A 58 28.42 -19.78 -8.00
C PRO A 58 28.22 -21.18 -7.36
N ASP A 59 29.09 -22.11 -7.68
CA ASP A 59 29.01 -23.48 -7.17
C ASP A 59 28.99 -23.52 -5.62
N GLY A 60 28.08 -24.30 -5.07
CA GLY A 60 28.05 -24.65 -3.64
C GLY A 60 27.39 -23.62 -2.73
N ILE A 61 26.92 -22.45 -3.23
CA ILE A 61 26.27 -21.45 -2.38
C ILE A 61 24.75 -21.69 -2.20
N LEU A 62 24.10 -22.47 -3.07
CA LEU A 62 22.69 -22.85 -2.95
C LEU A 62 22.50 -24.05 -2.01
N THR A 63 21.57 -23.91 -1.06
CA THR A 63 21.31 -24.96 -0.05
C THR A 63 19.88 -24.88 0.46
N ASP A 64 19.36 -25.97 1.02
CA ASP A 64 18.10 -26.03 1.79
C ASP A 64 18.30 -25.88 3.31
N ASP A 65 19.56 -25.85 3.77
CA ASP A 65 19.90 -25.74 5.19
C ASP A 65 20.16 -24.29 5.62
N LEU A 66 19.19 -23.72 6.34
CA LEU A 66 19.28 -22.38 6.92
C LEU A 66 20.48 -22.23 7.89
N ASN A 67 20.93 -23.32 8.55
CA ASN A 67 22.04 -23.26 9.50
C ASN A 67 23.37 -22.90 8.83
N LYS A 68 23.55 -23.19 7.55
CA LYS A 68 24.74 -22.73 6.82
C LYS A 68 24.86 -21.21 6.78
N LEU A 69 23.74 -20.51 6.71
CA LEU A 69 23.72 -19.05 6.81
C LEU A 69 23.86 -18.59 8.27
N LEU A 70 23.12 -19.20 9.19
CA LEU A 70 23.09 -18.75 10.59
C LEU A 70 24.44 -18.93 11.28
N ASN A 71 25.11 -20.04 11.05
CA ASN A 71 26.38 -20.41 11.73
C ASN A 71 27.63 -19.83 11.05
N ASP A 72 27.53 -19.25 9.87
CA ASP A 72 28.66 -18.57 9.23
C ASP A 72 28.81 -17.16 9.85
N GLU A 73 29.79 -17.02 10.74
CA GLU A 73 30.09 -15.74 11.41
C GLU A 73 30.60 -14.67 10.44
N THR A 74 31.00 -15.02 9.22
CA THR A 74 31.47 -14.06 8.21
C THR A 74 30.33 -13.39 7.46
N ILE A 75 29.11 -13.93 7.52
CA ILE A 75 27.92 -13.32 6.94
C ILE A 75 27.41 -12.23 7.90
N GLN A 76 27.40 -10.97 7.47
CA GLN A 76 26.96 -9.84 8.26
C GLN A 76 25.48 -9.52 8.06
N ILE A 77 24.92 -9.76 6.88
CA ILE A 77 23.56 -9.36 6.47
C ILE A 77 22.78 -10.60 6.03
N GLY A 78 21.62 -10.81 6.64
CA GLY A 78 20.64 -11.81 6.20
C GLY A 78 19.47 -11.14 5.47
N VAL A 79 19.16 -11.63 4.27
CA VAL A 79 18.04 -11.13 3.45
C VAL A 79 16.91 -12.14 3.52
N GLU A 80 15.71 -11.75 3.95
CA GLU A 80 14.52 -12.62 4.01
C GLU A 80 13.53 -12.22 2.92
N LEU A 81 13.25 -13.17 2.01
CA LEU A 81 12.33 -13.03 0.87
C LEU A 81 11.40 -14.23 0.71
N VAL A 82 11.14 -14.95 1.81
CA VAL A 82 10.28 -16.16 1.81
C VAL A 82 8.81 -15.79 1.72
N GLY A 83 8.42 -14.69 2.38
CA GLY A 83 7.02 -14.30 2.50
C GLY A 83 6.26 -15.03 3.62
N GLY A 84 4.99 -14.67 3.82
CA GLY A 84 4.17 -15.15 4.94
C GLY A 84 4.58 -14.54 6.28
N THR A 85 3.87 -14.88 7.36
CA THR A 85 4.07 -14.21 8.66
C THR A 85 4.59 -15.13 9.76
N THR A 86 4.62 -16.44 9.54
CA THR A 86 5.06 -17.45 10.53
C THR A 86 6.52 -17.85 10.35
N VAL A 87 6.83 -18.53 9.23
CA VAL A 87 8.19 -19.04 8.94
C VAL A 87 9.17 -17.88 8.74
N ALA A 88 8.75 -16.82 8.02
CA ALA A 88 9.57 -15.65 7.80
C ALA A 88 9.92 -14.93 9.11
N LYS A 89 8.97 -14.86 10.06
CA LYS A 89 9.22 -14.30 11.40
C LYS A 89 10.30 -15.09 12.14
N ASP A 90 10.18 -16.42 12.18
CA ASP A 90 11.16 -17.30 12.83
C ASP A 90 12.56 -17.14 12.22
N ILE A 91 12.66 -17.08 10.89
CA ILE A 91 13.90 -16.83 10.16
C ILE A 91 14.52 -15.51 10.56
N GLN A 92 13.77 -14.40 10.55
CA GLN A 92 14.30 -13.08 10.92
C GLN A 92 14.78 -13.05 12.37
N LEU A 93 14.01 -13.62 13.31
CA LEU A 93 14.40 -13.71 14.73
C LEU A 93 15.70 -14.54 14.91
N LYS A 94 15.86 -15.66 14.19
CA LYS A 94 17.09 -16.46 14.21
C LYS A 94 18.27 -15.70 13.62
N MET A 95 18.10 -14.96 12.52
CA MET A 95 19.16 -14.12 11.95
C MET A 95 19.61 -13.06 12.94
N LEU A 96 18.68 -12.36 13.58
CA LEU A 96 18.99 -11.35 14.60
C LEU A 96 19.73 -11.96 15.79
N ALA A 97 19.29 -13.12 16.29
CA ALA A 97 19.94 -13.84 17.38
C ALA A 97 21.34 -14.32 17.00
N ALA A 98 21.56 -14.69 15.73
CA ALA A 98 22.87 -15.03 15.18
C ALA A 98 23.76 -13.79 14.89
N GLY A 99 23.35 -12.61 15.31
CA GLY A 99 24.12 -11.37 15.18
C GLY A 99 24.18 -10.81 13.77
N LYS A 100 23.19 -11.08 12.93
CA LYS A 100 23.09 -10.55 11.55
C LYS A 100 22.11 -9.40 11.48
N ASP A 101 22.42 -8.36 10.69
CA ASP A 101 21.44 -7.37 10.29
C ASP A 101 20.48 -7.98 9.27
N VAL A 102 19.21 -7.53 9.26
CA VAL A 102 18.16 -8.13 8.42
C VAL A 102 17.71 -7.13 7.36
N VAL A 103 17.53 -7.63 6.13
CA VAL A 103 16.87 -6.94 5.03
C VAL A 103 15.64 -7.75 4.62
N THR A 104 14.48 -7.11 4.45
CA THR A 104 13.24 -7.81 4.08
C THR A 104 12.35 -6.99 3.16
N ALA A 105 11.59 -7.68 2.30
CA ALA A 105 10.49 -7.11 1.50
C ALA A 105 9.11 -7.48 2.07
N ASN A 106 9.04 -8.15 3.22
CA ASN A 106 7.84 -8.79 3.74
C ASN A 106 6.93 -7.81 4.47
N LYS A 107 6.07 -7.14 3.70
CA LYS A 107 5.12 -6.15 4.22
C LYS A 107 4.11 -6.71 5.21
N ALA A 108 3.60 -7.94 4.97
CA ALA A 108 2.63 -8.55 5.85
C ALA A 108 3.23 -8.82 7.23
N LEU A 109 4.42 -9.39 7.27
CA LEU A 109 5.14 -9.64 8.50
C LEU A 109 5.41 -8.35 9.30
N LEU A 110 5.83 -7.28 8.63
CA LEU A 110 6.09 -6.00 9.29
C LEU A 110 4.81 -5.32 9.78
N ALA A 111 3.70 -5.42 9.04
CA ALA A 111 2.42 -4.86 9.46
C ALA A 111 1.83 -5.59 10.68
N GLU A 112 2.01 -6.92 10.77
CA GLU A 112 1.46 -7.74 11.84
C GLU A 112 2.39 -7.84 13.06
N HIS A 113 3.69 -7.96 12.84
CA HIS A 113 4.69 -8.28 13.87
C HIS A 113 5.86 -7.29 13.95
N GLY A 114 5.77 -6.14 13.27
CA GLY A 114 6.87 -5.17 13.21
C GLY A 114 7.35 -4.72 14.58
N GLY A 115 6.44 -4.46 15.53
CA GLY A 115 6.80 -4.06 16.91
C GLY A 115 7.71 -5.08 17.60
N GLU A 116 7.38 -6.37 17.52
CA GLU A 116 8.17 -7.48 18.08
C GLU A 116 9.53 -7.60 17.39
N LEU A 117 9.57 -7.57 16.07
CA LEU A 117 10.79 -7.66 15.28
C LEU A 117 11.74 -6.48 15.55
N TYR A 118 11.20 -5.27 15.63
CA TYR A 118 12.00 -4.08 15.96
C TYR A 118 12.56 -4.13 17.38
N ALA A 119 11.80 -4.67 18.34
CA ALA A 119 12.28 -4.88 19.70
C ALA A 119 13.40 -5.93 19.74
N ALA A 120 13.24 -7.06 19.03
CA ALA A 120 14.27 -8.10 18.93
C ALA A 120 15.55 -7.58 18.27
N ALA A 121 15.44 -6.81 17.20
CA ALA A 121 16.58 -6.20 16.52
C ALA A 121 17.36 -5.25 17.45
N ARG A 122 16.64 -4.39 18.19
CA ARG A 122 17.26 -3.49 19.18
C ARG A 122 17.97 -4.25 20.30
N ALA A 123 17.34 -5.31 20.83
CA ALA A 123 17.92 -6.15 21.87
C ALA A 123 19.22 -6.85 21.39
N ALA A 124 19.26 -7.27 20.13
CA ALA A 124 20.44 -7.86 19.49
C ALA A 124 21.49 -6.82 19.07
N GLY A 125 21.22 -5.51 19.18
CA GLY A 125 22.08 -4.45 18.66
C GLY A 125 22.18 -4.43 17.13
N ARG A 126 21.18 -4.97 16.44
CA ARG A 126 21.08 -5.10 14.98
C ARG A 126 20.00 -4.18 14.41
N CYS A 127 19.89 -4.14 13.08
CA CYS A 127 18.85 -3.38 12.40
C CYS A 127 18.01 -4.27 11.46
N ILE A 128 16.84 -3.76 11.10
CA ILE A 128 16.01 -4.27 10.01
C ILE A 128 15.84 -3.14 9.00
N ALA A 129 16.19 -3.42 7.74
CA ALA A 129 15.95 -2.55 6.60
C ALA A 129 14.86 -3.15 5.71
N PHE A 130 13.94 -2.31 5.20
CA PHE A 130 12.70 -2.80 4.59
C PHE A 130 12.12 -1.89 3.51
N GLU A 131 12.99 -1.19 2.74
CA GLU A 131 12.56 -0.32 1.63
C GLU A 131 11.64 -1.05 0.65
N ALA A 132 12.00 -2.30 0.32
CA ALA A 132 11.26 -3.14 -0.61
C ALA A 132 9.86 -3.57 -0.13
N SER A 133 9.52 -3.34 1.14
CA SER A 133 8.20 -3.69 1.70
C SER A 133 7.07 -2.79 1.21
N CYS A 134 7.37 -1.56 0.78
CA CYS A 134 6.38 -0.59 0.31
C CYS A 134 6.74 -0.04 -1.06
N ALA A 135 5.78 -0.12 -2.00
CA ALA A 135 5.87 0.51 -3.32
C ALA A 135 7.11 0.11 -4.15
N GLY A 136 7.66 -1.08 -3.92
CA GLY A 136 8.69 -1.73 -4.74
C GLY A 136 9.91 -0.85 -5.04
N GLY A 137 10.02 -0.37 -6.28
CA GLY A 137 11.16 0.45 -6.72
C GLY A 137 11.10 1.93 -6.33
N ILE A 138 10.10 2.36 -5.56
CA ILE A 138 9.95 3.74 -5.08
C ILE A 138 10.62 3.86 -3.70
N PRO A 139 11.64 4.73 -3.51
CA PRO A 139 12.38 4.85 -2.25
C PRO A 139 11.59 5.63 -1.19
N ILE A 140 10.40 5.15 -0.84
CA ILE A 140 9.46 5.88 0.02
C ILE A 140 9.81 5.77 1.51
N ILE A 141 10.36 4.64 1.95
CA ILE A 141 10.79 4.46 3.34
C ILE A 141 11.96 5.39 3.64
N SER A 142 12.96 5.43 2.75
CA SER A 142 14.09 6.35 2.85
C SER A 142 13.65 7.81 2.77
N ALA A 143 12.70 8.13 1.89
CA ALA A 143 12.16 9.48 1.81
C ALA A 143 11.54 9.93 3.14
N ILE A 144 10.71 9.11 3.77
CA ILE A 144 10.08 9.42 5.06
C ILE A 144 11.13 9.51 6.18
N ARG A 145 12.05 8.54 6.24
CA ARG A 145 13.00 8.42 7.36
C ARG A 145 14.13 9.43 7.32
N THR A 146 14.57 9.84 6.14
CA THR A 146 15.73 10.73 5.96
C THR A 146 15.36 12.03 5.25
N GLY A 147 14.81 11.98 4.06
CA GLY A 147 14.50 13.16 3.26
C GLY A 147 13.50 14.11 3.93
N LEU A 148 12.50 13.56 4.59
CA LEU A 148 11.44 14.32 5.28
C LEU A 148 11.62 14.38 6.80
N ALA A 149 12.75 13.94 7.36
CA ALA A 149 12.97 13.83 8.81
C ALA A 149 12.78 15.15 9.58
N ALA A 150 13.02 16.31 8.94
CA ALA A 150 12.78 17.62 9.53
C ALA A 150 11.30 18.03 9.56
N ASN A 151 10.40 17.23 8.98
CA ASN A 151 9.01 17.59 8.78
C ASN A 151 8.05 16.84 9.71
N ARG A 152 6.98 17.52 10.11
CA ARG A 152 5.79 16.83 10.62
C ARG A 152 4.93 16.43 9.42
N ILE A 153 4.73 15.13 9.26
CA ILE A 153 3.84 14.60 8.23
C ILE A 153 2.40 14.82 8.69
N GLU A 154 1.61 15.47 7.85
CA GLU A 154 0.21 15.80 8.10
C GLU A 154 -0.74 14.82 7.38
N ALA A 155 -0.35 14.38 6.16
CA ALA A 155 -1.13 13.39 5.44
C ALA A 155 -0.26 12.57 4.48
N ILE A 156 -0.72 11.34 4.21
CA ILE A 156 -0.19 10.41 3.22
C ILE A 156 -1.37 9.96 2.36
N TYR A 157 -1.26 10.13 1.05
CA TYR A 157 -2.20 9.61 0.06
C TYR A 157 -1.44 8.71 -0.89
N GLY A 158 -1.86 7.46 -1.03
CA GLY A 158 -1.13 6.49 -1.85
C GLY A 158 -2.00 5.69 -2.80
N ILE A 159 -1.54 5.52 -4.03
CA ILE A 159 -1.94 4.43 -4.93
C ILE A 159 -0.89 3.35 -4.69
N LEU A 160 -1.16 2.44 -3.75
CA LEU A 160 -0.19 1.46 -3.24
C LEU A 160 -0.33 0.07 -3.88
N ASN A 161 -1.37 -0.14 -4.69
CA ASN A 161 -1.60 -1.39 -5.39
C ASN A 161 -1.68 -1.17 -6.90
N GLY A 162 -0.70 -1.71 -7.62
CA GLY A 162 -0.60 -1.57 -9.09
C GLY A 162 -1.68 -2.36 -9.84
N THR A 163 -2.08 -3.52 -9.32
CA THR A 163 -3.13 -4.37 -9.90
C THR A 163 -4.46 -3.63 -9.92
N CYS A 164 -4.90 -3.10 -8.78
CA CYS A 164 -6.13 -2.30 -8.68
C CYS A 164 -6.07 -1.05 -9.56
N ASN A 165 -4.94 -0.34 -9.57
CA ASN A 165 -4.81 0.85 -10.40
C ASN A 165 -4.88 0.50 -11.89
N TYR A 166 -4.30 -0.62 -12.31
CA TYR A 166 -4.42 -1.11 -13.68
C TYR A 166 -5.88 -1.44 -14.03
N ILE A 167 -6.58 -2.21 -13.19
CA ILE A 167 -7.99 -2.59 -13.40
C ILE A 167 -8.88 -1.35 -13.55
N LEU A 168 -8.81 -0.42 -12.58
CA LEU A 168 -9.62 0.80 -12.62
C LEU A 168 -9.27 1.71 -13.81
N SER A 169 -7.99 1.74 -14.22
CA SER A 169 -7.56 2.47 -15.42
C SER A 169 -8.14 1.84 -16.68
N SER A 170 -8.10 0.51 -16.84
CA SER A 170 -8.67 -0.22 -17.98
C SER A 170 -10.18 -0.02 -18.07
N MET A 171 -10.89 -0.13 -16.93
CA MET A 171 -12.34 0.16 -16.89
C MET A 171 -12.63 1.59 -17.36
N SER A 172 -11.81 2.57 -16.98
CA SER A 172 -12.02 3.98 -17.32
C SER A 172 -11.67 4.30 -18.78
N THR A 173 -10.59 3.74 -19.34
CA THR A 173 -10.09 4.09 -20.67
C THR A 173 -10.64 3.21 -21.77
N GLU A 174 -10.83 1.92 -21.50
CA GLU A 174 -11.27 0.93 -22.48
C GLU A 174 -12.76 0.61 -22.36
N GLY A 175 -13.43 1.08 -21.29
CA GLY A 175 -14.86 0.85 -21.03
C GLY A 175 -15.18 -0.61 -20.69
N GLU A 176 -14.19 -1.34 -20.18
CA GLU A 176 -14.34 -2.74 -19.81
C GLU A 176 -15.04 -2.89 -18.46
N ASP A 177 -15.78 -3.98 -18.28
CA ASP A 177 -16.29 -4.37 -16.97
C ASP A 177 -15.18 -4.94 -16.08
N PHE A 178 -15.43 -5.02 -14.78
CA PHE A 178 -14.45 -5.48 -13.78
C PHE A 178 -13.89 -6.88 -14.07
N PRO A 179 -14.71 -7.93 -14.37
CA PRO A 179 -14.19 -9.27 -14.66
C PRO A 179 -13.23 -9.31 -15.85
N LYS A 180 -13.53 -8.54 -16.91
CA LYS A 180 -12.69 -8.50 -18.11
C LYS A 180 -11.39 -7.75 -17.85
N ALA A 181 -11.45 -6.60 -17.15
CA ALA A 181 -10.27 -5.85 -16.76
C ALA A 181 -9.35 -6.67 -15.83
N LEU A 182 -9.92 -7.46 -14.91
CA LEU A 182 -9.17 -8.39 -14.06
C LEU A 182 -8.50 -9.49 -14.89
N ALA A 183 -9.21 -10.13 -15.81
CA ALA A 183 -8.64 -11.15 -16.68
C ALA A 183 -7.48 -10.61 -17.53
N HIS A 184 -7.59 -9.37 -18.03
CA HIS A 184 -6.50 -8.69 -18.72
C HIS A 184 -5.30 -8.40 -17.80
N ALA A 185 -5.54 -8.01 -16.55
CA ALA A 185 -4.46 -7.84 -15.57
C ALA A 185 -3.71 -9.15 -15.32
N GLN A 186 -4.44 -10.27 -15.19
CA GLN A 186 -3.85 -11.60 -15.03
C GLN A 186 -3.05 -12.03 -16.27
N ALA A 187 -3.61 -11.86 -17.47
CA ALA A 187 -2.92 -12.20 -18.72
C ALA A 187 -1.61 -11.40 -18.93
N LYS A 188 -1.55 -10.17 -18.42
CA LYS A 188 -0.35 -9.32 -18.47
C LYS A 188 0.61 -9.54 -17.28
N GLY A 189 0.27 -10.43 -16.34
CA GLY A 189 1.08 -10.70 -15.15
C GLY A 189 1.07 -9.60 -14.10
N TYR A 190 0.08 -8.70 -14.11
CA TYR A 190 -0.13 -7.68 -13.09
C TYR A 190 -0.96 -8.19 -11.91
N ALA A 191 -1.78 -9.23 -12.12
CA ALA A 191 -2.51 -9.95 -11.09
C ALA A 191 -2.11 -11.41 -11.08
N GLU A 192 -2.04 -12.01 -9.89
CA GLU A 192 -1.86 -13.45 -9.70
C GLU A 192 -3.17 -14.20 -9.97
N ALA A 193 -3.10 -15.55 -10.00
CA ALA A 193 -4.29 -16.38 -10.18
C ALA A 193 -5.32 -16.17 -9.07
N ASP A 194 -4.86 -15.97 -7.82
CA ASP A 194 -5.70 -15.50 -6.72
C ASP A 194 -5.36 -14.02 -6.42
N PRO A 195 -6.17 -13.07 -6.91
CA PRO A 195 -5.95 -11.64 -6.73
C PRO A 195 -6.59 -11.08 -5.46
N THR A 196 -7.12 -11.92 -4.57
CA THR A 196 -7.97 -11.51 -3.44
C THR A 196 -7.32 -10.43 -2.58
N LEU A 197 -6.03 -10.57 -2.21
CA LEU A 197 -5.33 -9.59 -1.38
C LEU A 197 -5.17 -8.22 -2.07
N ASP A 198 -5.14 -8.21 -3.40
CA ASP A 198 -5.08 -6.98 -4.16
C ASP A 198 -6.44 -6.29 -4.18
N ILE A 199 -7.48 -7.00 -4.68
CA ILE A 199 -8.78 -6.41 -4.98
C ILE A 199 -9.60 -6.07 -3.74
N ASN A 200 -9.38 -6.77 -2.60
CA ASN A 200 -10.02 -6.47 -1.32
C ASN A 200 -9.33 -5.32 -0.54
N GLY A 201 -8.19 -4.80 -1.03
CA GLY A 201 -7.46 -3.69 -0.45
C GLY A 201 -6.46 -4.04 0.65
N ALA A 202 -6.32 -5.32 1.04
CA ALA A 202 -5.44 -5.75 2.13
C ALA A 202 -3.95 -5.45 1.85
N ASP A 203 -3.50 -5.65 0.61
CA ASP A 203 -2.13 -5.27 0.19
C ASP A 203 -1.82 -3.80 0.45
N SER A 204 -2.77 -2.91 0.09
CA SER A 204 -2.63 -1.48 0.35
C SER A 204 -2.67 -1.14 1.84
N ALA A 205 -3.46 -1.88 2.64
CA ALA A 205 -3.54 -1.70 4.09
C ALA A 205 -2.23 -2.09 4.79
N HIS A 206 -1.59 -3.21 4.41
CA HIS A 206 -0.27 -3.58 4.91
C HIS A 206 0.77 -2.46 4.68
N LYS A 207 0.82 -1.93 3.46
CA LYS A 207 1.73 -0.84 3.11
C LYS A 207 1.40 0.44 3.86
N LEU A 208 0.11 0.79 3.98
CA LEU A 208 -0.32 1.97 4.74
C LEU A 208 0.06 1.86 6.22
N ALA A 209 -0.08 0.68 6.84
CA ALA A 209 0.32 0.47 8.23
C ALA A 209 1.81 0.80 8.44
N ILE A 210 2.68 0.35 7.55
CA ILE A 210 4.12 0.63 7.61
C ILE A 210 4.41 2.12 7.40
N LEU A 211 3.85 2.73 6.34
CA LEU A 211 4.07 4.15 6.03
C LEU A 211 3.53 5.06 7.13
N ALA A 212 2.35 4.76 7.68
CA ALA A 212 1.75 5.51 8.76
C ALA A 212 2.53 5.36 10.08
N THR A 213 3.04 4.15 10.38
CA THR A 213 3.90 3.93 11.54
C THR A 213 5.15 4.81 11.47
N LEU A 214 5.81 4.87 10.32
CA LEU A 214 7.00 5.71 10.12
C LEU A 214 6.65 7.20 10.10
N GLY A 215 5.61 7.57 9.37
CA GLY A 215 5.24 8.97 9.15
C GLY A 215 4.67 9.66 10.37
N PHE A 216 3.89 8.94 11.17
CA PHE A 216 3.25 9.52 12.36
C PHE A 216 3.95 9.14 13.67
N GLY A 217 4.85 8.15 13.66
CA GLY A 217 5.64 7.74 14.83
C GLY A 217 4.85 6.93 15.87
N TYR A 218 3.79 6.22 15.46
CA TYR A 218 2.98 5.35 16.30
C TYR A 218 2.92 3.94 15.73
N GLU A 219 2.88 2.92 16.56
CA GLU A 219 2.63 1.54 16.14
C GLU A 219 1.19 1.43 15.61
N ILE A 220 1.04 1.29 14.30
CA ILE A 220 -0.23 1.14 13.61
C ILE A 220 -0.46 -0.36 13.33
N ARG A 221 -1.67 -0.83 13.60
CA ARG A 221 -2.13 -2.20 13.30
C ARG A 221 -3.17 -2.18 12.20
N LEU A 222 -3.36 -3.33 11.57
CA LEU A 222 -4.35 -3.49 10.50
C LEU A 222 -5.78 -3.17 10.96
N ASP A 223 -6.13 -3.51 12.21
CA ASP A 223 -7.43 -3.19 12.82
C ASP A 223 -7.69 -1.68 12.99
N ASP A 224 -6.66 -0.85 12.87
CA ASP A 224 -6.80 0.61 12.92
C ASP A 224 -7.20 1.21 11.57
N ILE A 225 -7.21 0.39 10.50
CA ILE A 225 -7.39 0.82 9.12
C ILE A 225 -8.75 0.34 8.62
N LEU A 226 -9.60 1.27 8.19
CA LEU A 226 -10.79 0.90 7.40
C LEU A 226 -10.33 0.39 6.04
N VAL A 227 -10.80 -0.79 5.63
CA VAL A 227 -10.44 -1.37 4.32
C VAL A 227 -11.70 -1.71 3.53
N GLU A 228 -11.82 -1.14 2.35
CA GLU A 228 -12.84 -1.44 1.35
C GLU A 228 -12.14 -1.68 0.01
N GLY A 229 -12.41 -2.83 -0.62
CA GLY A 229 -11.85 -3.23 -1.91
C GLY A 229 -12.58 -2.63 -3.12
N ILE A 230 -12.18 -3.08 -4.31
CA ILE A 230 -12.77 -2.64 -5.58
C ILE A 230 -13.77 -3.65 -6.17
N GLU A 231 -14.06 -4.74 -5.47
CA GLU A 231 -14.87 -5.87 -5.97
C GLU A 231 -16.31 -5.48 -6.29
N LYS A 232 -16.86 -4.49 -5.59
CA LYS A 232 -18.24 -3.99 -5.77
C LYS A 232 -18.34 -2.88 -6.82
N ILE A 233 -17.25 -2.46 -7.42
CA ILE A 233 -17.23 -1.39 -8.41
C ILE A 233 -17.71 -1.90 -9.76
N SER A 234 -18.69 -1.23 -10.33
CA SER A 234 -19.22 -1.52 -11.67
C SER A 234 -18.68 -0.52 -12.71
N ILE A 235 -18.80 -0.88 -13.97
CA ILE A 235 -18.49 0.04 -15.07
C ILE A 235 -19.39 1.29 -15.06
N ASP A 236 -20.61 1.15 -14.55
CA ASP A 236 -21.52 2.29 -14.43
C ASP A 236 -21.02 3.32 -13.43
N ASP A 237 -20.44 2.88 -12.30
CA ASP A 237 -19.82 3.79 -11.32
C ASP A 237 -18.69 4.59 -11.96
N VAL A 238 -17.87 3.92 -12.79
CA VAL A 238 -16.76 4.58 -13.52
C VAL A 238 -17.30 5.59 -14.53
N ARG A 239 -18.38 5.25 -15.29
CA ARG A 239 -19.00 6.15 -16.27
C ARG A 239 -19.62 7.38 -15.62
N TYR A 240 -20.43 7.19 -14.57
CA TYR A 240 -21.05 8.29 -13.84
C TYR A 240 -20.01 9.17 -13.16
N GLY A 241 -18.97 8.57 -12.56
CA GLY A 241 -17.86 9.32 -11.99
C GLY A 241 -17.19 10.22 -13.02
N ARG A 242 -16.91 9.69 -14.22
CA ARG A 242 -16.32 10.46 -15.33
C ARG A 242 -17.24 11.58 -15.82
N GLU A 243 -18.54 11.31 -15.94
CA GLU A 243 -19.53 12.32 -16.33
C GLU A 243 -19.59 13.49 -15.34
N MET A 244 -19.38 13.20 -14.04
CA MET A 244 -19.29 14.19 -12.99
C MET A 244 -17.93 14.84 -12.84
N GLY A 245 -16.96 14.52 -13.72
CA GLY A 245 -15.62 15.11 -13.72
C GLY A 245 -14.64 14.46 -12.72
N TYR A 246 -14.86 13.19 -12.36
CA TYR A 246 -13.98 12.44 -11.44
C TYR A 246 -13.31 11.25 -12.10
N VAL A 247 -12.20 10.81 -11.52
CA VAL A 247 -11.55 9.52 -11.80
C VAL A 247 -11.55 8.66 -10.55
N LEU A 248 -11.75 7.35 -10.74
CA LEU A 248 -11.80 6.39 -9.64
C LEU A 248 -10.42 5.80 -9.38
N LYS A 249 -9.99 5.80 -8.12
CA LYS A 249 -8.74 5.21 -7.64
C LYS A 249 -8.98 4.42 -6.36
N LEU A 250 -8.20 3.35 -6.11
CA LEU A 250 -8.08 2.77 -4.78
C LEU A 250 -7.01 3.57 -4.03
N LEU A 251 -7.42 4.33 -3.02
CA LEU A 251 -6.52 5.16 -2.23
C LEU A 251 -6.28 4.57 -0.85
N ALA A 252 -5.02 4.54 -0.46
CA ALA A 252 -4.59 4.37 0.92
C ALA A 252 -4.32 5.75 1.52
N ILE A 253 -5.02 6.11 2.60
CA ILE A 253 -4.99 7.45 3.17
C ILE A 253 -4.71 7.37 4.67
N GLY A 254 -3.64 8.06 5.10
CA GLY A 254 -3.38 8.40 6.48
C GLY A 254 -3.42 9.92 6.64
N GLN A 255 -4.29 10.45 7.50
CA GLN A 255 -4.50 11.88 7.60
C GLN A 255 -4.76 12.33 9.04
N LYS A 256 -4.10 13.40 9.49
CA LYS A 256 -4.36 14.03 10.76
C LYS A 256 -5.60 14.93 10.69
N ASP A 257 -6.40 14.89 11.74
CA ASP A 257 -7.46 15.89 11.98
C ASP A 257 -6.91 17.14 12.69
N ALA A 258 -7.76 18.15 12.88
CA ALA A 258 -7.38 19.38 13.57
C ALA A 258 -6.95 19.16 15.03
N ALA A 259 -7.32 18.06 15.66
CA ALA A 259 -6.88 17.67 17.00
C ALA A 259 -5.56 16.86 16.98
N GLY A 260 -4.98 16.64 15.81
CA GLY A 260 -3.75 15.87 15.62
C GLY A 260 -3.95 14.36 15.67
N ARG A 261 -5.19 13.85 15.68
CA ARG A 261 -5.49 12.41 15.61
C ARG A 261 -5.45 11.94 14.17
N VAL A 262 -5.06 10.69 13.95
CA VAL A 262 -4.90 10.11 12.62
C VAL A 262 -6.11 9.24 12.27
N SER A 263 -6.68 9.44 11.10
CA SER A 263 -7.59 8.50 10.44
C SER A 263 -6.83 7.70 9.38
N LEU A 264 -7.08 6.39 9.33
CA LEU A 264 -6.40 5.45 8.44
C LEU A 264 -7.44 4.67 7.63
N ARG A 265 -7.31 4.66 6.32
CA ARG A 265 -8.29 4.04 5.45
C ARG A 265 -7.73 3.65 4.09
N VAL A 266 -8.26 2.57 3.55
CA VAL A 266 -8.07 2.12 2.16
C VAL A 266 -9.45 1.92 1.55
N HIS A 267 -9.76 2.64 0.48
CA HIS A 267 -11.06 2.51 -0.18
C HIS A 267 -11.05 3.07 -1.61
N PRO A 268 -11.96 2.63 -2.46
CA PRO A 268 -12.25 3.30 -3.73
C PRO A 268 -12.61 4.76 -3.46
N SER A 269 -12.08 5.65 -4.29
CA SER A 269 -12.26 7.09 -4.13
C SER A 269 -12.40 7.77 -5.48
N PHE A 270 -13.37 8.65 -5.60
CA PHE A 270 -13.43 9.61 -6.67
C PHE A 270 -12.54 10.81 -6.35
N ILE A 271 -11.65 11.15 -7.26
CA ILE A 271 -10.75 12.32 -7.14
C ILE A 271 -10.77 13.14 -8.43
N SER A 272 -10.29 14.37 -8.36
CA SER A 272 -10.10 15.19 -9.57
C SER A 272 -9.12 14.51 -10.54
N PRO A 273 -9.43 14.41 -11.84
CA PRO A 273 -8.50 13.90 -12.85
C PRO A 273 -7.27 14.81 -13.00
N ASP A 274 -7.37 16.08 -12.61
CA ASP A 274 -6.29 17.07 -12.70
C ASP A 274 -5.32 16.98 -11.52
N SER A 275 -5.72 16.34 -10.42
CA SER A 275 -4.83 16.11 -9.29
C SER A 275 -3.63 15.22 -9.68
N THR A 276 -2.51 15.37 -8.99
CA THR A 276 -1.29 14.58 -9.26
C THR A 276 -1.55 13.08 -9.20
N LEU A 277 -2.33 12.60 -8.23
CA LEU A 277 -2.71 11.19 -8.12
C LEU A 277 -3.77 10.77 -9.15
N GLY A 278 -4.64 11.68 -9.58
CA GLY A 278 -5.63 11.41 -10.63
C GLY A 278 -5.00 11.00 -11.96
N ARG A 279 -3.85 11.56 -12.27
CA ARG A 279 -3.07 11.30 -13.51
C ARG A 279 -2.29 9.98 -13.47
N VAL A 280 -2.17 9.32 -12.34
CA VAL A 280 -1.45 8.03 -12.23
C VAL A 280 -2.31 6.91 -12.79
N SER A 281 -1.92 6.31 -13.91
CA SER A 281 -2.65 5.25 -14.60
C SER A 281 -1.79 4.00 -14.82
N GLY A 282 -2.43 2.88 -15.20
CA GLY A 282 -1.76 1.61 -15.42
C GLY A 282 -1.24 0.95 -14.13
N PRO A 283 -0.22 0.08 -14.20
CA PRO A 283 0.25 -0.70 -13.04
C PRO A 283 1.24 0.07 -12.14
N PHE A 284 1.16 1.40 -12.16
CA PHE A 284 2.09 2.25 -11.39
C PHE A 284 1.54 2.58 -10.01
N ASN A 285 2.46 2.74 -9.07
CA ASN A 285 2.21 3.25 -7.74
C ASN A 285 2.61 4.72 -7.63
N ALA A 286 1.99 5.42 -6.70
CA ALA A 286 2.38 6.76 -6.32
C ALA A 286 2.07 7.01 -4.84
N VAL A 287 2.94 7.75 -4.17
CA VAL A 287 2.73 8.19 -2.79
C VAL A 287 2.91 9.69 -2.72
N SER A 288 1.86 10.39 -2.32
CA SER A 288 1.88 11.82 -2.07
C SER A 288 1.92 12.06 -0.56
N ILE A 289 2.91 12.79 -0.09
CA ILE A 289 3.09 13.13 1.32
C ILE A 289 2.93 14.63 1.47
N PHE A 290 2.08 15.02 2.42
CA PHE A 290 1.88 16.41 2.81
C PHE A 290 2.56 16.65 4.15
N ALA A 291 3.47 17.61 4.17
CA ALA A 291 4.28 17.92 5.34
C ALA A 291 4.33 19.44 5.58
N HIS A 292 4.47 19.84 6.85
CA HIS A 292 4.27 21.23 7.26
C HIS A 292 5.26 22.24 6.69
N ALA A 293 6.48 21.82 6.33
CA ALA A 293 7.52 22.72 5.88
C ALA A 293 7.82 22.60 4.38
N VAL A 294 7.74 21.38 3.82
CA VAL A 294 8.07 21.15 2.41
C VAL A 294 6.82 21.16 1.51
N GLY A 295 5.62 21.19 2.12
CA GLY A 295 4.37 21.08 1.38
C GLY A 295 4.15 19.67 0.84
N GLN A 296 3.63 19.55 -0.38
CA GLN A 296 3.38 18.30 -1.05
C GLN A 296 4.64 17.77 -1.73
N THR A 297 4.97 16.52 -1.48
CA THR A 297 5.94 15.76 -2.28
C THR A 297 5.28 14.52 -2.83
N MET A 298 5.58 14.14 -4.08
CA MET A 298 5.04 12.94 -4.71
C MET A 298 6.16 12.05 -5.24
N TYR A 299 6.04 10.76 -4.96
CA TYR A 299 6.94 9.70 -5.42
C TYR A 299 6.15 8.76 -6.32
N TYR A 300 6.66 8.50 -7.51
CA TYR A 300 5.98 7.73 -8.55
C TYR A 300 6.92 6.72 -9.18
N GLY A 301 6.43 5.51 -9.46
CA GLY A 301 7.21 4.48 -10.13
C GLY A 301 6.54 3.12 -10.16
N ARG A 302 7.32 2.09 -10.48
CA ARG A 302 6.85 0.69 -10.44
C ARG A 302 6.76 0.21 -8.99
N GLY A 303 5.57 -0.15 -8.55
CA GLY A 303 5.28 -0.59 -7.18
C GLY A 303 5.58 -2.06 -6.90
N ALA A 304 5.84 -2.87 -7.94
CA ALA A 304 6.12 -4.29 -7.86
C ALA A 304 6.93 -4.75 -9.09
N GLY A 305 7.39 -6.00 -9.06
CA GLY A 305 8.14 -6.65 -10.12
C GLY A 305 9.53 -7.07 -9.66
N MET A 306 10.09 -8.10 -10.30
CA MET A 306 11.37 -8.70 -9.94
C MET A 306 12.48 -7.66 -9.72
N MET A 307 12.81 -6.91 -10.76
CA MET A 307 13.95 -5.98 -10.72
C MET A 307 13.67 -4.70 -9.89
N PRO A 308 12.49 -4.06 -9.95
CA PRO A 308 12.19 -2.92 -9.08
C PRO A 308 12.29 -3.27 -7.59
N THR A 309 11.72 -4.42 -7.17
CA THR A 309 11.78 -4.86 -5.77
C THR A 309 13.20 -5.29 -5.39
N ALA A 310 13.91 -6.02 -6.26
CA ALA A 310 15.30 -6.39 -6.04
C ALA A 310 16.22 -5.18 -5.90
N SER A 311 15.98 -4.13 -6.69
CA SER A 311 16.74 -2.87 -6.58
C SER A 311 16.60 -2.23 -5.19
N ALA A 312 15.40 -2.23 -4.63
CA ALA A 312 15.19 -1.70 -3.27
C ALA A 312 15.85 -2.59 -2.20
N VAL A 313 15.79 -3.91 -2.36
CA VAL A 313 16.51 -4.85 -1.45
C VAL A 313 18.02 -4.62 -1.51
N VAL A 314 18.60 -4.48 -2.70
CA VAL A 314 20.04 -4.23 -2.85
C VAL A 314 20.42 -2.85 -2.30
N ALA A 315 19.58 -1.84 -2.46
CA ALA A 315 19.78 -0.53 -1.83
C ALA A 315 19.82 -0.65 -0.31
N ASP A 316 18.91 -1.41 0.30
CA ASP A 316 18.93 -1.70 1.73
C ASP A 316 20.19 -2.46 2.17
N ILE A 317 20.64 -3.44 1.41
CA ILE A 317 21.91 -4.16 1.68
C ILE A 317 23.08 -3.16 1.72
N ILE A 318 23.15 -2.26 0.75
CA ILE A 318 24.18 -1.22 0.67
C ILE A 318 24.10 -0.29 1.89
N GLU A 319 22.92 0.22 2.23
CA GLU A 319 22.71 1.11 3.36
C GLU A 319 23.05 0.44 4.72
N VAL A 320 22.75 -0.86 4.86
CA VAL A 320 23.17 -1.66 6.02
C VAL A 320 24.69 -1.81 6.06
N ALA A 321 25.30 -2.18 4.94
CA ALA A 321 26.75 -2.36 4.81
C ALA A 321 27.55 -1.07 5.11
N MET A 322 27.00 0.09 4.71
CA MET A 322 27.56 1.41 5.03
C MET A 322 27.32 1.85 6.48
N GLY A 323 26.54 1.10 7.26
CA GLY A 323 26.18 1.42 8.64
C GLY A 323 25.10 2.50 8.79
N ASN A 324 24.54 3.03 7.70
CA ASN A 324 23.50 4.07 7.70
C ASN A 324 22.21 3.53 8.30
N SER A 325 21.75 2.36 7.83
CA SER A 325 20.53 1.72 8.34
C SER A 325 20.57 1.46 9.84
N SER A 326 21.71 1.04 10.38
CA SER A 326 21.87 0.81 11.83
C SER A 326 21.74 2.10 12.65
N ARG A 327 22.28 3.23 12.16
CA ARG A 327 22.14 4.55 12.80
C ARG A 327 20.70 5.03 12.79
N LEU A 328 20.06 4.94 11.61
CA LEU A 328 18.65 5.34 11.44
C LEU A 328 17.70 4.46 12.25
N PHE A 329 17.96 3.16 12.31
CA PHE A 329 17.14 2.22 13.08
C PHE A 329 17.22 2.48 14.61
N LYS A 330 18.40 2.80 15.13
CA LYS A 330 18.58 3.23 16.54
C LYS A 330 17.83 4.51 16.85
N GLY A 331 17.76 5.43 15.89
CA GLY A 331 17.02 6.71 16.01
C GLY A 331 15.52 6.60 15.83
N LEU A 332 15.03 5.48 15.29
CA LEU A 332 13.60 5.30 14.99
C LEU A 332 12.78 5.22 16.28
N GLN A 333 11.97 6.25 16.52
CA GLN A 333 11.08 6.34 17.67
C GLN A 333 9.66 6.00 17.26
N ILE A 334 9.17 4.81 17.63
CA ILE A 334 7.79 4.38 17.43
C ILE A 334 7.14 4.26 18.81
N ARG A 335 6.07 5.01 19.03
CA ARG A 335 5.31 4.95 20.29
C ARG A 335 4.50 3.66 20.33
N PRO A 336 4.51 2.94 21.49
CA PRO A 336 3.87 1.64 21.61
C PRO A 336 2.34 1.74 21.53
N ARG A 337 1.70 0.63 21.23
CA ARG A 337 0.27 0.47 20.97
C ARG A 337 -0.65 1.08 22.03
N GLU A 338 -0.34 0.95 23.31
CA GLU A 338 -1.15 1.50 24.42
C GLU A 338 -1.39 3.01 24.30
N LYS A 339 -0.41 3.75 23.73
CA LYS A 339 -0.54 5.19 23.48
C LYS A 339 -1.16 5.51 22.13
N THR A 340 -1.18 4.56 21.21
CA THR A 340 -1.70 4.73 19.85
C THR A 340 -3.22 4.82 19.83
N ILE A 341 -3.93 4.08 20.69
CA ILE A 341 -5.40 4.05 20.72
C ILE A 341 -5.99 5.45 20.88
N SER A 342 -5.40 6.30 21.72
CA SER A 342 -5.85 7.69 21.88
C SER A 342 -5.51 8.60 20.70
N PHE A 343 -4.62 8.15 19.81
CA PHE A 343 -4.16 8.90 18.65
C PHE A 343 -4.93 8.56 17.37
N ILE A 344 -5.62 7.42 17.33
CA ILE A 344 -6.44 7.03 16.18
C ILE A 344 -7.82 7.69 16.28
N SER A 345 -8.23 8.34 15.22
CA SER A 345 -9.58 8.90 15.07
C SER A 345 -10.54 7.81 14.63
N SER A 346 -11.74 7.73 15.27
CA SER A 346 -12.80 6.87 14.77
C SER A 346 -13.19 7.27 13.36
N ILE A 347 -13.36 6.29 12.49
CA ILE A 347 -13.82 6.48 11.11
C ILE A 347 -15.21 7.12 11.05
N ASP A 348 -16.06 6.92 12.06
CA ASP A 348 -17.39 7.52 12.16
C ASP A 348 -17.39 9.04 12.15
N ASN A 349 -16.29 9.63 12.62
CA ASN A 349 -16.10 11.08 12.65
C ASN A 349 -15.51 11.65 11.35
N LEU A 350 -15.11 10.79 10.41
CA LEU A 350 -14.60 11.22 9.13
C LEU A 350 -15.68 12.01 8.39
N VAL A 351 -15.32 13.20 7.93
CA VAL A 351 -16.18 14.03 7.07
C VAL A 351 -15.71 13.90 5.63
N SER A 352 -16.61 13.54 4.73
CA SER A 352 -16.35 13.42 3.30
C SER A 352 -17.57 13.78 2.48
N ARG A 353 -17.38 14.05 1.20
CA ARG A 353 -18.47 14.02 0.22
C ARG A 353 -18.64 12.59 -0.26
N PHE A 354 -19.86 12.23 -0.65
CA PHE A 354 -20.17 10.87 -1.10
C PHE A 354 -20.88 10.88 -2.45
N TYR A 355 -20.58 9.88 -3.24
CA TYR A 355 -21.32 9.38 -4.36
C TYR A 355 -22.14 8.18 -3.90
N ILE A 356 -23.44 8.16 -4.21
CA ILE A 356 -24.34 7.07 -3.90
C ILE A 356 -25.03 6.66 -5.20
N ARG A 357 -24.97 5.38 -5.56
CA ARG A 357 -25.78 4.83 -6.66
C ARG A 357 -26.81 3.86 -6.11
N LEU A 358 -28.06 4.15 -6.42
CA LEU A 358 -29.23 3.34 -6.09
C LEU A 358 -29.82 2.75 -7.36
N MET A 359 -30.18 1.48 -7.36
CA MET A 359 -31.05 0.89 -8.39
C MET A 359 -32.50 1.10 -7.94
N ALA A 360 -33.11 2.20 -8.37
CA ALA A 360 -34.39 2.65 -7.90
C ALA A 360 -35.52 2.24 -8.85
N LYS A 361 -36.71 1.93 -8.35
CA LYS A 361 -37.90 1.79 -9.18
C LYS A 361 -38.22 3.11 -9.88
N ASP A 362 -38.54 3.05 -11.15
CA ASP A 362 -38.91 4.26 -11.94
C ASP A 362 -40.38 4.59 -11.75
N GLU A 363 -40.71 5.14 -10.57
CA GLU A 363 -42.07 5.48 -10.15
C GLU A 363 -42.14 6.87 -9.53
N PRO A 364 -43.24 7.62 -9.71
CA PRO A 364 -43.44 8.89 -9.06
C PRO A 364 -43.31 8.81 -7.55
N GLY A 365 -42.54 9.75 -6.95
CA GLY A 365 -42.34 9.84 -5.50
C GLY A 365 -41.15 9.06 -4.96
N VAL A 366 -40.53 8.15 -5.69
CA VAL A 366 -39.38 7.35 -5.24
C VAL A 366 -38.19 8.24 -4.90
N LEU A 367 -37.82 9.19 -5.76
CA LEU A 367 -36.73 10.14 -5.47
C LEU A 367 -37.03 11.01 -4.25
N ALA A 368 -38.30 11.42 -4.04
CA ALA A 368 -38.69 12.17 -2.86
C ALA A 368 -38.50 11.36 -1.56
N CYS A 369 -38.78 10.04 -1.60
CA CYS A 369 -38.54 9.14 -0.48
C CYS A 369 -37.04 9.02 -0.15
N HIS A 370 -36.19 8.82 -1.18
CA HIS A 370 -34.74 8.73 -1.01
C HIS A 370 -34.17 10.04 -0.43
N SER A 371 -34.61 11.19 -0.97
CA SER A 371 -34.16 12.51 -0.51
C SER A 371 -34.57 12.78 0.93
N ARG A 372 -35.76 12.31 1.36
CA ARG A 372 -36.23 12.44 2.74
C ARG A 372 -35.30 11.67 3.69
N ILE A 373 -34.97 10.41 3.37
CA ILE A 373 -34.08 9.60 4.22
C ILE A 373 -32.73 10.29 4.38
N LEU A 374 -32.14 10.82 3.29
CA LEU A 374 -30.89 11.57 3.40
C LEU A 374 -31.06 12.80 4.32
N GLY A 375 -32.12 13.55 4.17
CA GLY A 375 -32.43 14.71 5.01
C GLY A 375 -32.65 14.35 6.49
N ASP A 376 -33.33 13.24 6.78
CA ASP A 376 -33.58 12.75 8.16
C ASP A 376 -32.27 12.34 8.87
N HIS A 377 -31.20 12.11 8.10
CA HIS A 377 -29.83 11.83 8.57
C HIS A 377 -28.87 13.02 8.45
N ASP A 378 -29.38 14.26 8.33
CA ASP A 378 -28.60 15.50 8.20
C ASP A 378 -27.66 15.50 6.97
N ILE A 379 -28.02 14.80 5.89
CA ILE A 379 -27.23 14.72 4.67
C ILE A 379 -27.80 15.67 3.62
N SER A 380 -27.02 16.69 3.24
CA SER A 380 -27.36 17.62 2.19
C SER A 380 -26.92 17.10 0.83
N ILE A 381 -27.83 17.08 -0.14
CA ILE A 381 -27.60 16.65 -1.52
C ILE A 381 -26.93 17.78 -2.30
N SER A 382 -25.83 17.49 -3.01
CA SER A 382 -25.16 18.45 -3.90
C SER A 382 -25.52 18.25 -5.36
N GLY A 383 -25.96 17.06 -5.75
CA GLY A 383 -26.36 16.76 -7.12
C GLY A 383 -27.12 15.45 -7.23
N VAL A 384 -27.97 15.34 -8.26
CA VAL A 384 -28.68 14.11 -8.62
C VAL A 384 -28.55 13.93 -10.12
N LEU A 385 -28.24 12.70 -10.54
CA LEU A 385 -28.14 12.31 -11.92
C LEU A 385 -28.98 11.03 -12.15
N GLN A 386 -29.90 11.08 -13.08
CA GLN A 386 -30.70 9.95 -13.52
C GLN A 386 -30.81 10.01 -15.04
N HIS A 387 -30.41 8.95 -15.71
CA HIS A 387 -30.61 8.80 -17.15
C HIS A 387 -31.85 7.95 -17.42
N GLU A 388 -32.52 8.22 -18.55
CA GLU A 388 -33.57 7.34 -19.05
C GLU A 388 -33.00 5.95 -19.38
N GLY A 389 -33.64 4.93 -18.91
CA GLY A 389 -33.24 3.54 -19.13
C GLY A 389 -34.11 2.57 -18.34
N SER A 390 -34.15 1.33 -18.74
CA SER A 390 -34.80 0.26 -18.02
C SER A 390 -33.78 -0.79 -17.60
N GLY A 391 -33.56 -0.92 -16.31
CA GLY A 391 -32.81 -2.02 -15.71
C GLY A 391 -33.68 -3.23 -15.43
N PRO A 392 -33.12 -4.35 -14.94
CA PRO A 392 -33.88 -5.50 -14.49
C PRO A 392 -34.93 -5.11 -13.44
N GLY A 393 -36.17 -5.60 -13.57
CA GLY A 393 -37.24 -5.32 -12.61
C GLY A 393 -37.80 -3.88 -12.66
N ASN A 394 -37.72 -3.19 -13.79
CA ASN A 394 -38.14 -1.79 -13.95
C ASN A 394 -37.42 -0.82 -13.03
N THR A 395 -36.14 -1.08 -12.76
CA THR A 395 -35.29 -0.18 -11.96
C THR A 395 -34.36 0.63 -12.85
N VAL A 396 -34.04 1.85 -12.42
CA VAL A 396 -33.07 2.73 -13.06
C VAL A 396 -31.98 3.13 -12.07
N PRO A 397 -30.75 3.35 -12.53
CA PRO A 397 -29.71 3.89 -11.67
C PRO A 397 -30.00 5.35 -11.35
N VAL A 398 -30.09 5.67 -10.09
CA VAL A 398 -30.14 7.04 -9.56
C VAL A 398 -28.84 7.31 -8.82
N VAL A 399 -28.09 8.29 -9.28
CA VAL A 399 -26.84 8.72 -8.67
C VAL A 399 -27.09 10.01 -7.88
N ILE A 400 -26.66 10.00 -6.63
CA ILE A 400 -26.77 11.16 -5.71
C ILE A 400 -25.36 11.48 -5.23
N THR A 401 -24.99 12.77 -5.28
CA THR A 401 -23.80 13.28 -4.63
C THR A 401 -24.18 14.16 -3.45
N THR A 402 -23.32 14.19 -2.41
CA THR A 402 -23.60 14.92 -1.19
C THR A 402 -22.62 16.07 -0.98
N HIS A 403 -23.05 17.06 -0.18
CA HIS A 403 -22.11 17.93 0.51
C HIS A 403 -21.32 17.16 1.59
N PRO A 404 -20.26 17.76 2.20
CA PRO A 404 -19.52 17.11 3.28
C PRO A 404 -20.44 16.66 4.42
N THR A 405 -20.38 15.37 4.77
CA THR A 405 -21.14 14.76 5.86
C THR A 405 -20.31 13.73 6.60
N LYS A 406 -20.70 13.36 7.82
CA LYS A 406 -19.97 12.38 8.63
C LYS A 406 -20.23 10.96 8.13
N GLN A 407 -19.21 10.13 8.22
CA GLN A 407 -19.31 8.71 7.86
C GLN A 407 -20.45 7.99 8.60
N LYS A 408 -20.61 8.24 9.91
CA LYS A 408 -21.67 7.60 10.70
C LYS A 408 -23.06 7.89 10.17
N ASP A 409 -23.31 9.17 9.77
CA ASP A 409 -24.62 9.61 9.29
C ASP A 409 -24.91 9.01 7.90
N MET A 410 -23.87 8.95 7.05
CA MET A 410 -23.94 8.25 5.76
C MET A 410 -24.21 6.76 5.91
N SER A 411 -23.52 6.07 6.83
CA SER A 411 -23.73 4.64 7.07
C SER A 411 -25.15 4.33 7.54
N ALA A 412 -25.71 5.18 8.41
CA ALA A 412 -27.09 5.04 8.88
C ALA A 412 -28.09 5.27 7.74
N ALA A 413 -27.88 6.29 6.90
CA ALA A 413 -28.73 6.58 5.75
C ALA A 413 -28.70 5.45 4.71
N LEU A 414 -27.51 4.89 4.40
CA LEU A 414 -27.38 3.76 3.47
C LEU A 414 -28.13 2.53 3.98
N ALA A 415 -28.04 2.23 5.27
CA ALA A 415 -28.81 1.12 5.88
C ALA A 415 -30.33 1.35 5.77
N ALA A 416 -30.79 2.58 5.94
CA ALA A 416 -32.21 2.92 5.78
C ALA A 416 -32.66 2.82 4.30
N LEU A 417 -31.83 3.31 3.36
CA LEU A 417 -32.09 3.23 1.93
C LEU A 417 -32.14 1.79 1.41
N ALA A 418 -31.25 0.92 1.88
CA ALA A 418 -31.19 -0.48 1.50
C ALA A 418 -32.45 -1.27 1.92
N ASN A 419 -33.18 -0.82 2.92
CA ASN A 419 -34.41 -1.47 3.40
C ASN A 419 -35.68 -1.00 2.66
N LEU A 420 -35.57 -0.12 1.67
CA LEU A 420 -36.73 0.34 0.91
C LEU A 420 -37.12 -0.66 -0.19
N ASP A 421 -38.42 -0.94 -0.32
CA ASP A 421 -38.97 -1.74 -1.41
C ASP A 421 -38.74 -1.13 -2.81
N SER A 422 -38.44 0.18 -2.84
CA SER A 422 -38.12 0.93 -4.07
C SER A 422 -36.68 0.80 -4.51
N VAL A 423 -35.78 0.15 -3.70
CA VAL A 423 -34.38 -0.08 -4.01
C VAL A 423 -34.17 -1.54 -4.37
N GLY A 424 -33.80 -1.81 -5.61
CA GLY A 424 -33.73 -3.18 -6.16
C GLY A 424 -32.41 -3.92 -5.89
N ALA A 425 -31.38 -3.24 -5.38
CA ALA A 425 -30.08 -3.81 -5.06
C ALA A 425 -29.39 -3.02 -3.94
N GLU A 426 -28.37 -3.63 -3.31
CA GLU A 426 -27.55 -2.93 -2.30
C GLU A 426 -27.00 -1.60 -2.83
N PRO A 427 -27.16 -0.47 -2.12
CA PRO A 427 -26.62 0.81 -2.52
C PRO A 427 -25.09 0.77 -2.65
N VAL A 428 -24.56 1.36 -3.72
CA VAL A 428 -23.12 1.58 -3.85
C VAL A 428 -22.78 2.96 -3.35
N CYS A 429 -21.78 3.05 -2.45
CA CYS A 429 -21.33 4.30 -1.89
C CYS A 429 -19.82 4.45 -2.05
N ILE A 430 -19.38 5.56 -2.66
CA ILE A 430 -17.97 5.86 -2.90
C ILE A 430 -17.67 7.25 -2.37
N ARG A 431 -16.56 7.42 -1.66
CA ARG A 431 -16.14 8.72 -1.15
C ARG A 431 -15.56 9.58 -2.28
N ILE A 432 -15.91 10.86 -2.28
CA ILE A 432 -15.29 11.88 -3.14
C ILE A 432 -14.25 12.59 -2.29
N ILE A 433 -12.99 12.45 -2.66
CA ILE A 433 -11.84 12.95 -1.89
C ILE A 433 -11.24 14.16 -2.61
N GLU A 434 -11.18 15.27 -1.92
CA GLU A 434 -10.42 16.44 -2.33
C GLU A 434 -9.00 16.29 -1.77
N ILE A 435 -8.03 16.04 -2.66
CA ILE A 435 -6.62 15.99 -2.28
C ILE A 435 -6.17 17.42 -2.04
N PRO A 436 -5.56 17.73 -0.88
CA PRO A 436 -5.03 19.07 -0.65
C PRO A 436 -4.11 19.51 -1.79
N GLU A 437 -4.22 20.73 -2.22
CA GLU A 437 -3.26 21.36 -3.14
C GLU A 437 -2.36 22.27 -2.33
N ASP A 438 -1.08 22.31 -2.68
CA ASP A 438 -0.19 23.33 -2.15
C ASP A 438 -0.72 24.70 -2.60
N LYS A 439 -1.08 25.55 -1.65
CA LYS A 439 -1.25 26.95 -1.96
C LYS A 439 0.13 27.47 -2.29
N VAL A 440 0.37 27.73 -3.56
CA VAL A 440 1.52 28.56 -3.98
C VAL A 440 1.18 29.94 -3.38
N ASP A 441 1.86 30.31 -2.30
CA ASP A 441 1.80 31.68 -1.82
C ASP A 441 2.44 32.56 -2.90
N ASP A 442 1.61 33.33 -3.60
CA ASP A 442 2.01 34.37 -4.56
C ASP A 442 2.76 35.50 -3.87
#